data_828828f1d9bb7f1a652b8c5ec12f2dfb
#
_entry.id   828828f1d9bb7f1a652b8c5ec12f2dfb
#
_cell.length_a   1.000
_cell.length_b   1.000
_cell.length_c   1.000
_cell.angle_alpha   90.00
_cell.angle_beta   90.00
_cell.angle_gamma   90.00
#
_symmetry.space_group_name_H-M   'P 1'
#
loop_
_entity.id
_entity.type
_entity.pdbx_description
1 polymer ?
#
loop_
_entity_poly.entity_id
_entity_poly.type
_entity_poly.pdbx_seq_one_letter_code
_entity_poly.pdbx_strand_id
1 'polypeptide(L)'
;MSSIITLLTYYWLIIFSIIGYGLLFNKIFLRSESQNLGFIGIYGIFSLLLISYISSFFLPHTQIFNLVILSLGLINFFINKVIFDKELKKLIFIFGFLIIFIFISKNHDDFSYYHFPYTHLLTEYSGIIGLGNFTHGFKTSSSIFYLSSPVSYTHLTLPTTPYV
;
A
#
# COMPACT_ATOMS: atom_id res chain seq x y z
N MET A 1 8.06 -17.59 14.66
CA MET A 1 6.97 -16.83 15.29
C MET A 1 7.10 -15.32 15.10
N SER A 2 8.28 -14.73 15.22
CA SER A 2 8.50 -13.29 15.01
C SER A 2 8.01 -12.79 13.64
N SER A 3 8.32 -13.49 12.56
CA SER A 3 7.99 -13.10 11.18
C SER A 3 6.48 -12.99 10.91
N ILE A 4 5.66 -13.88 11.47
CA ILE A 4 4.20 -13.83 11.31
C ILE A 4 3.61 -12.63 12.06
N ILE A 5 4.08 -12.38 13.28
CA ILE A 5 3.63 -11.23 14.06
C ILE A 5 3.99 -9.93 13.34
N THR A 6 5.20 -9.85 12.80
CA THR A 6 5.64 -8.69 12.02
C THR A 6 4.75 -8.48 10.78
N LEU A 7 4.46 -9.55 10.02
CA LEU A 7 3.56 -9.50 8.86
C LEU A 7 2.18 -8.96 9.26
N LEU A 8 1.58 -9.51 10.31
CA LEU A 8 0.26 -9.10 10.78
C LEU A 8 0.25 -7.64 11.26
N THR A 9 1.31 -7.21 11.93
CA THR A 9 1.45 -5.82 12.36
C THR A 9 1.47 -4.88 11.16
N TYR A 10 2.30 -5.15 10.16
CA TYR A 10 2.36 -4.34 8.94
C TYR A 10 1.04 -4.37 8.17
N TYR A 11 0.38 -5.51 8.08
CA TYR A 11 -0.93 -5.64 7.45
C TYR A 11 -1.93 -4.64 8.04
N TRP A 12 -2.07 -4.60 9.36
CA TRP A 12 -2.97 -3.66 10.02
C TRP A 12 -2.53 -2.20 9.90
N LEU A 13 -1.24 -1.94 9.99
CA LEU A 13 -0.71 -0.58 9.82
C LEU A 13 -1.03 -0.03 8.43
N ILE A 14 -0.87 -0.84 7.39
CA ILE A 14 -1.19 -0.46 6.01
C ILE A 14 -2.69 -0.17 5.87
N ILE A 15 -3.57 -1.04 6.38
CA ILE A 15 -5.02 -0.84 6.30
C ILE A 15 -5.44 0.46 6.99
N PHE A 16 -4.96 0.70 8.21
CA PHE A 16 -5.28 1.92 8.93
C PHE A 16 -4.70 3.17 8.25
N SER A 17 -3.52 3.07 7.66
CA SER A 17 -2.94 4.15 6.87
C SER A 17 -3.79 4.48 5.64
N ILE A 18 -4.24 3.47 4.89
CA ILE A 18 -5.13 3.64 3.73
C ILE A 18 -6.41 4.36 4.14
N ILE A 19 -7.05 3.90 5.22
CA ILE A 19 -8.28 4.55 5.72
C ILE A 19 -7.98 6.01 6.12
N GLY A 20 -6.85 6.25 6.77
CA GLY A 20 -6.44 7.60 7.15
C GLY A 20 -6.33 8.54 5.95
N TYR A 21 -5.74 8.09 4.85
CA TYR A 21 -5.70 8.86 3.60
C TYR A 21 -7.08 9.06 2.99
N GLY A 22 -7.95 8.06 3.06
CA GLY A 22 -9.33 8.19 2.59
C GLY A 22 -10.13 9.22 3.37
N LEU A 23 -9.92 9.30 4.69
CA LEU A 23 -10.50 10.33 5.54
C LEU A 23 -10.02 11.72 5.17
N LEU A 24 -8.72 11.86 4.93
CA LEU A 24 -8.13 13.11 4.50
C LEU A 24 -8.71 13.55 3.15
N PHE A 25 -8.80 12.64 2.19
CA PHE A 25 -9.39 12.89 0.88
C PHE A 25 -10.85 13.33 0.99
N ASN A 26 -11.66 12.61 1.76
CA ASN A 26 -13.06 12.93 1.97
C ASN A 26 -13.23 14.32 2.59
N LYS A 27 -12.41 14.65 3.59
CA LYS A 27 -12.44 15.95 4.26
C LYS A 27 -12.08 17.12 3.33
N ILE A 28 -11.09 16.94 2.46
CA ILE A 28 -10.57 18.01 1.59
C ILE A 28 -11.47 18.20 0.36
N PHE A 29 -11.82 17.10 -0.31
CA PHE A 29 -12.44 17.15 -1.64
C PHE A 29 -13.95 16.96 -1.62
N LEU A 30 -14.48 16.06 -0.82
CA LEU A 30 -15.89 15.69 -0.89
C LEU A 30 -16.74 16.40 0.16
N ARG A 31 -16.15 16.75 1.30
CA ARG A 31 -16.83 17.38 2.45
C ARG A 31 -18.13 16.67 2.84
N SER A 32 -18.20 15.36 2.55
CA SER A 32 -19.39 14.55 2.79
C SER A 32 -19.46 14.12 4.24
N GLU A 33 -20.62 14.25 4.85
CA GLU A 33 -20.90 13.76 6.20
C GLU A 33 -21.16 12.25 6.22
N SER A 34 -21.57 11.65 5.09
CA SER A 34 -21.84 10.23 4.98
C SER A 34 -20.53 9.44 4.88
N GLN A 35 -20.23 8.65 5.90
CA GLN A 35 -18.94 7.99 6.00
C GLN A 35 -19.09 6.48 5.88
N ASN A 36 -19.33 6.02 4.67
CA ASN A 36 -19.22 4.60 4.37
C ASN A 36 -17.73 4.23 4.28
N LEU A 37 -17.25 3.37 5.19
CA LEU A 37 -15.84 2.95 5.25
C LEU A 37 -15.34 2.29 3.96
N GLY A 38 -16.22 1.66 3.19
CA GLY A 38 -15.85 1.10 1.89
C GLY A 38 -15.40 2.17 0.92
N PHE A 39 -16.15 3.26 0.78
CA PHE A 39 -15.76 4.40 -0.07
C PHE A 39 -14.51 5.09 0.45
N ILE A 40 -14.38 5.25 1.76
CA ILE A 40 -13.18 5.82 2.37
C ILE A 40 -11.95 4.97 2.05
N GLY A 41 -12.06 3.65 2.09
CA GLY A 41 -10.98 2.75 1.68
C GLY A 41 -10.57 2.97 0.23
N ILE A 42 -11.54 3.09 -0.69
CA ILE A 42 -11.28 3.37 -2.12
C ILE A 42 -10.59 4.73 -2.31
N TYR A 43 -11.05 5.77 -1.62
CA TYR A 43 -10.42 7.09 -1.67
C TYR A 43 -9.00 7.07 -1.10
N GLY A 44 -8.77 6.24 -0.08
CA GLY A 44 -7.43 6.03 0.51
C GLY A 44 -6.46 5.37 -0.46
N ILE A 45 -6.89 4.31 -1.14
CA ILE A 45 -6.12 3.66 -2.19
C ILE A 45 -5.79 4.65 -3.31
N PHE A 46 -6.80 5.39 -3.78
CA PHE A 46 -6.63 6.40 -4.82
C PHE A 46 -5.65 7.50 -4.40
N SER A 47 -5.76 8.00 -3.17
CA SER A 47 -4.86 9.02 -2.63
C SER A 47 -3.41 8.53 -2.58
N LEU A 48 -3.19 7.32 -2.04
CA LEU A 48 -1.86 6.72 -1.99
C LEU A 48 -1.28 6.49 -3.38
N LEU A 49 -2.10 6.04 -4.33
CA LEU A 49 -1.69 5.86 -5.72
C LEU A 49 -1.24 7.19 -6.34
N LEU A 50 -2.01 8.26 -6.17
CA LEU A 50 -1.66 9.58 -6.67
C LEU A 50 -0.37 10.11 -6.02
N ILE A 51 -0.25 10.01 -4.71
CA ILE A 51 0.95 10.44 -3.97
C ILE A 51 2.17 9.67 -4.48
N SER A 52 2.07 8.34 -4.57
CA SER A 52 3.17 7.51 -5.04
C SER A 52 3.52 7.77 -6.50
N TYR A 53 2.52 7.94 -7.35
CA TYR A 53 2.76 8.24 -8.76
C TYR A 53 3.49 9.58 -8.93
N ILE A 54 3.00 10.64 -8.28
CA ILE A 54 3.62 11.97 -8.39
C ILE A 54 5.01 11.98 -7.74
N SER A 55 5.16 11.38 -6.55
CA SER A 55 6.44 11.37 -5.84
C SER A 55 7.51 10.58 -6.57
N SER A 56 7.15 9.53 -7.31
CA SER A 56 8.10 8.70 -8.08
C SER A 56 8.89 9.49 -9.14
N PHE A 57 8.38 10.62 -9.62
CA PHE A 57 9.12 11.48 -10.53
C PHE A 57 10.26 12.23 -9.86
N PHE A 58 10.16 12.50 -8.56
CA PHE A 58 11.08 13.34 -7.82
C PHE A 58 11.93 12.59 -6.81
N LEU A 59 11.36 11.54 -6.21
CA LEU A 59 11.97 10.82 -5.09
C LEU A 59 11.83 9.30 -5.29
N PRO A 60 12.90 8.53 -5.00
CA PRO A 60 12.77 7.09 -4.91
C PRO A 60 11.95 6.72 -3.66
N HIS A 61 11.15 5.67 -3.75
CA HIS A 61 10.33 5.19 -2.65
C HIS A 61 11.16 4.36 -1.66
N THR A 62 12.17 4.99 -1.08
CA THR A 62 13.04 4.38 -0.07
C THR A 62 12.27 3.97 1.18
N GLN A 63 12.90 3.19 2.04
CA GLN A 63 12.33 2.78 3.31
C GLN A 63 11.88 3.97 4.18
N ILE A 64 12.69 5.04 4.21
CA ILE A 64 12.36 6.26 4.97
C ILE A 64 11.14 6.95 4.38
N PHE A 65 11.09 7.11 3.04
CA PHE A 65 9.93 7.67 2.36
C PHE A 65 8.65 6.88 2.69
N ASN A 66 8.70 5.57 2.57
CA ASN A 66 7.58 4.68 2.84
C ASN A 66 7.10 4.78 4.30
N LEU A 67 8.03 4.82 5.24
CA LEU A 67 7.71 5.00 6.65
C LEU A 67 7.01 6.34 6.90
N VAL A 68 7.49 7.43 6.30
CA VAL A 68 6.87 8.76 6.43
C VAL A 68 5.45 8.75 5.86
N ILE A 69 5.27 8.25 4.64
CA ILE A 69 3.96 8.19 3.98
C ILE A 69 2.97 7.37 4.81
N LEU A 70 3.34 6.16 5.22
CA LEU A 70 2.45 5.31 6.01
C LEU A 70 2.14 5.91 7.38
N SER A 71 3.13 6.57 8.02
CA SER A 71 2.91 7.24 9.31
C SER A 71 1.95 8.41 9.20
N LEU A 72 2.01 9.22 8.15
CA LEU A 72 1.06 10.31 7.92
C LEU A 72 -0.38 9.80 7.80
N GLY A 73 -0.59 8.70 7.08
CA GLY A 73 -1.89 8.05 6.99
C GLY A 73 -2.39 7.58 8.37
N LEU A 74 -1.52 6.92 9.13
CA LEU A 74 -1.84 6.46 10.49
C LEU A 74 -2.20 7.60 11.43
N ILE A 75 -1.43 8.68 11.44
CA ILE A 75 -1.70 9.86 12.26
C ILE A 75 -3.10 10.40 11.95
N ASN A 76 -3.41 10.56 10.66
CA ASN A 76 -4.71 11.04 10.25
C ASN A 76 -5.86 10.09 10.63
N PHE A 77 -5.63 8.78 10.57
CA PHE A 77 -6.59 7.79 11.05
C PHE A 77 -6.88 7.97 12.55
N PHE A 78 -5.85 8.06 13.39
CA PHE A 78 -6.01 8.19 14.84
C PHE A 78 -6.68 9.50 15.25
N ILE A 79 -6.43 10.60 14.53
CA ILE A 79 -7.09 11.88 14.79
C ILE A 79 -8.61 11.77 14.53
N ASN A 80 -9.02 11.01 13.50
CA ASN A 80 -10.41 10.95 13.06
C ASN A 80 -11.14 9.66 13.46
N LYS A 81 -10.50 8.74 14.20
CA LYS A 81 -11.07 7.42 14.56
C LYS A 81 -12.40 7.49 15.31
N VAL A 82 -12.61 8.55 16.08
CA VAL A 82 -13.83 8.75 16.92
C VAL A 82 -15.09 8.75 16.05
N ILE A 83 -14.96 9.12 14.79
CA ILE A 83 -16.09 9.22 13.86
C ILE A 83 -16.61 7.82 13.44
N PHE A 84 -15.81 6.74 13.67
CA PHE A 84 -16.06 5.41 13.10
C PHE A 84 -16.26 4.27 14.09
N ASP A 85 -16.48 4.54 15.34
CA ASP A 85 -16.42 3.51 16.39
C ASP A 85 -17.30 2.28 16.08
N LYS A 86 -18.48 2.48 15.49
CA LYS A 86 -19.39 1.39 15.09
C LYS A 86 -18.92 0.63 13.84
N GLU A 87 -18.39 1.34 12.86
CA GLU A 87 -17.95 0.75 11.58
C GLU A 87 -16.56 0.10 11.70
N LEU A 88 -15.73 0.57 12.63
CA LEU A 88 -14.40 0.03 12.88
C LEU A 88 -14.42 -1.47 13.25
N LYS A 89 -15.40 -1.89 14.06
CA LYS A 89 -15.56 -3.31 14.42
C LYS A 89 -15.83 -4.19 13.20
N LYS A 90 -16.70 -3.72 12.28
CA LYS A 90 -17.00 -4.43 11.03
C LYS A 90 -15.74 -4.53 10.15
N LEU A 91 -15.00 -3.43 10.05
CA LEU A 91 -13.75 -3.40 9.30
C LEU A 91 -12.74 -4.40 9.85
N ILE A 92 -12.50 -4.39 11.15
CA ILE A 92 -11.57 -5.32 11.80
C ILE A 92 -12.01 -6.77 11.56
N PHE A 93 -13.30 -7.05 11.64
CA PHE A 93 -13.83 -8.39 11.37
C PHE A 93 -13.59 -8.82 9.92
N ILE A 94 -13.93 -7.97 8.94
CA ILE A 94 -13.78 -8.28 7.51
C ILE A 94 -12.30 -8.47 7.16
N PHE A 95 -11.44 -7.53 7.53
CA PHE A 95 -10.02 -7.62 7.21
C PHE A 95 -9.30 -8.70 8.02
N GLY A 96 -9.77 -9.00 9.25
CA GLY A 96 -9.31 -10.15 10.03
C GLY A 96 -9.62 -11.47 9.31
N PHE A 97 -10.80 -11.61 8.72
CA PHE A 97 -11.14 -12.77 7.92
C PHE A 97 -10.30 -12.88 6.64
N LEU A 98 -10.02 -11.75 5.99
CA LEU A 98 -9.20 -11.71 4.77
C LEU A 98 -7.74 -12.12 4.98
N ILE A 99 -7.23 -12.10 6.22
CA ILE A 99 -5.87 -12.58 6.54
C ILE A 99 -5.67 -14.03 6.07
N ILE A 100 -6.69 -14.86 6.13
CA ILE A 100 -6.64 -16.27 5.71
C ILE A 100 -6.18 -16.38 4.25
N PHE A 101 -6.64 -15.47 3.38
CA PHE A 101 -6.28 -15.49 1.97
C PHE A 101 -4.81 -15.14 1.70
N ILE A 102 -4.17 -14.37 2.58
CA ILE A 102 -2.74 -14.05 2.46
C ILE A 102 -1.89 -15.32 2.60
N PHE A 103 -2.29 -16.23 3.47
CA PHE A 103 -1.56 -17.50 3.67
C PHE A 103 -1.83 -18.54 2.59
N ILE A 104 -2.93 -18.40 1.84
CA ILE A 104 -3.31 -19.35 0.79
C ILE A 104 -2.83 -18.86 -0.59
N SER A 105 -2.57 -17.56 -0.74
CA SER A 105 -2.20 -16.97 -2.03
C SER A 105 -0.89 -17.55 -2.55
N LYS A 106 -0.86 -17.87 -3.85
CA LYS A 106 0.37 -18.20 -4.58
C LYS A 106 0.83 -16.98 -5.36
N ASN A 107 2.14 -16.84 -5.50
CA ASN A 107 2.69 -15.83 -6.39
C ASN A 107 2.36 -16.20 -7.83
N HIS A 108 1.96 -15.20 -8.63
CA HIS A 108 1.80 -15.35 -10.07
C HIS A 108 3.18 -15.50 -10.71
N ASP A 109 3.26 -16.25 -11.82
CA ASP A 109 4.53 -16.51 -12.51
C ASP A 109 5.21 -15.23 -12.96
N ASP A 110 4.44 -14.21 -13.35
CA ASP A 110 4.96 -12.89 -13.75
C ASP A 110 5.49 -12.05 -12.58
N PHE A 111 5.27 -12.47 -11.32
CA PHE A 111 5.69 -11.70 -10.17
C PHE A 111 7.21 -11.47 -10.15
N SER A 112 8.00 -12.51 -10.35
CA SER A 112 9.46 -12.44 -10.34
C SER A 112 10.05 -11.73 -11.56
N TYR A 113 9.37 -11.79 -12.71
CA TYR A 113 9.87 -11.24 -13.97
C TYR A 113 9.41 -9.81 -14.25
N TYR A 114 8.26 -9.39 -13.71
CA TYR A 114 7.64 -8.14 -14.07
C TYR A 114 7.22 -7.29 -12.86
N HIS A 115 6.39 -7.84 -11.96
CA HIS A 115 5.83 -7.05 -10.86
C HIS A 115 6.91 -6.61 -9.85
N PHE A 116 7.70 -7.55 -9.39
CA PHE A 116 8.73 -7.30 -8.40
C PHE A 116 9.86 -6.40 -8.93
N PRO A 117 10.46 -6.67 -10.13
CA PRO A 117 11.51 -5.80 -10.65
C PRO A 117 11.06 -4.36 -10.86
N TYR A 118 9.85 -4.14 -11.40
CA TYR A 118 9.34 -2.79 -11.60
C TYR A 118 9.13 -2.06 -10.27
N THR A 119 8.50 -2.71 -9.32
CA THR A 119 8.27 -2.14 -7.99
C THR A 119 9.59 -1.85 -7.27
N HIS A 120 10.58 -2.74 -7.40
CA HIS A 120 11.91 -2.56 -6.82
C HIS A 120 12.63 -1.36 -7.45
N LEU A 121 12.55 -1.18 -8.76
CA LEU A 121 13.13 -0.01 -9.43
C LEU A 121 12.57 1.30 -8.88
N LEU A 122 11.28 1.37 -8.58
CA LEU A 122 10.67 2.55 -7.96
C LEU A 122 11.21 2.83 -6.55
N THR A 123 11.74 1.82 -5.85
CA THR A 123 12.35 2.02 -4.52
C THR A 123 13.79 2.52 -4.59
N GLU A 124 14.50 2.26 -5.70
CA GLU A 124 15.90 2.60 -5.86
C GLU A 124 16.11 3.91 -6.65
N TYR A 125 15.22 4.20 -7.61
CA TYR A 125 15.39 5.30 -8.54
C TYR A 125 14.15 6.20 -8.59
N SER A 126 14.38 7.50 -8.82
CA SER A 126 13.34 8.49 -9.14
C SER A 126 13.29 8.74 -10.64
N GLY A 127 12.13 9.21 -11.13
CA GLY A 127 12.00 9.69 -12.51
C GLY A 127 12.26 8.62 -13.58
N ILE A 128 11.85 7.38 -13.34
CA ILE A 128 12.12 6.24 -14.21
C ILE A 128 11.35 6.41 -15.53
N ILE A 129 12.02 6.97 -16.54
CA ILE A 129 11.48 7.17 -17.89
C ILE A 129 12.22 6.24 -18.84
N GLY A 130 11.48 5.60 -19.75
CA GLY A 130 12.09 4.78 -20.83
C GLY A 130 12.37 3.32 -20.46
N LEU A 131 11.92 2.83 -19.33
CA LEU A 131 12.05 1.41 -18.93
C LEU A 131 11.52 0.43 -19.99
N GLY A 132 10.52 0.84 -20.77
CA GLY A 132 9.98 0.03 -21.85
C GLY A 132 10.99 -0.31 -22.96
N ASN A 133 12.15 0.36 -23.00
CA ASN A 133 13.23 0.02 -23.91
C ASN A 133 14.05 -1.18 -23.44
N PHE A 134 14.03 -1.51 -22.15
CA PHE A 134 14.76 -2.67 -21.60
C PHE A 134 13.97 -3.97 -21.77
N THR A 135 12.69 -3.94 -21.46
CA THR A 135 11.82 -5.12 -21.61
C THR A 135 10.44 -4.71 -22.09
N HIS A 136 9.82 -5.59 -22.89
CA HIS A 136 8.46 -5.36 -23.40
C HIS A 136 7.44 -5.20 -22.26
N GLY A 137 7.59 -5.93 -21.16
CA GLY A 137 6.71 -5.86 -20.01
C GLY A 137 6.68 -4.51 -19.31
N PHE A 138 7.73 -3.69 -19.43
CA PHE A 138 7.80 -2.38 -18.80
C PHE A 138 7.21 -1.24 -19.64
N LYS A 139 6.75 -1.52 -20.85
CA LYS A 139 6.13 -0.49 -21.73
C LYS A 139 4.81 0.03 -21.17
N THR A 140 4.06 -0.82 -20.49
CA THR A 140 2.77 -0.49 -19.88
C THR A 140 2.88 -0.65 -18.37
N SER A 141 3.25 0.42 -17.66
CA SER A 141 3.28 0.40 -16.19
C SER A 141 1.86 0.34 -15.62
N SER A 142 1.62 -0.63 -14.76
CA SER A 142 0.36 -0.71 -14.03
C SER A 142 0.40 0.22 -12.81
N SER A 143 -0.73 0.88 -12.53
CA SER A 143 -0.88 1.71 -11.32
C SER A 143 -0.66 0.92 -10.03
N ILE A 144 -0.84 -0.40 -10.04
CA ILE A 144 -0.61 -1.28 -8.90
C ILE A 144 0.86 -1.23 -8.43
N PHE A 145 1.84 -1.01 -9.32
CA PHE A 145 3.25 -0.93 -8.94
C PHE A 145 3.54 0.30 -8.09
N TYR A 146 2.93 1.43 -8.44
CA TYR A 146 3.02 2.66 -7.65
C TYR A 146 2.31 2.55 -6.31
N LEU A 147 1.21 1.80 -6.24
CA LEU A 147 0.55 1.50 -4.97
C LEU A 147 1.37 0.53 -4.11
N SER A 148 2.05 -0.42 -4.75
CA SER A 148 2.84 -1.45 -4.05
C SER A 148 4.19 -0.92 -3.56
N SER A 149 4.81 0.04 -4.24
CA SER A 149 6.16 0.51 -3.90
C SER A 149 6.27 1.10 -2.48
N PRO A 150 5.31 1.90 -1.94
CA PRO A 150 5.35 2.37 -0.56
C PRO A 150 5.28 1.28 0.50
N VAL A 151 4.80 0.09 0.14
CA VAL A 151 4.67 -1.04 1.07
C VAL A 151 5.68 -2.16 0.80
N SER A 152 6.49 -2.05 -0.26
CA SER A 152 7.40 -3.12 -0.71
C SER A 152 8.41 -3.54 0.36
N TYR A 153 9.01 -2.60 1.08
CA TYR A 153 9.98 -2.92 2.13
C TYR A 153 9.40 -3.70 3.30
N THR A 154 8.10 -3.65 3.49
CA THR A 154 7.42 -4.42 4.55
C THR A 154 7.37 -5.90 4.23
N HIS A 155 7.43 -6.27 2.94
CA HIS A 155 7.41 -7.65 2.47
C HIS A 155 8.80 -8.20 2.16
N LEU A 156 9.75 -7.35 1.71
CA LEU A 156 11.10 -7.76 1.35
C LEU A 156 11.98 -8.14 2.53
N THR A 157 11.66 -7.65 3.73
CA THR A 157 12.37 -8.01 4.96
C THR A 157 11.91 -9.35 5.56
N LEU A 158 10.85 -9.94 5.04
CA LEU A 158 10.50 -11.31 5.41
C LEU A 158 11.51 -12.25 4.77
N PRO A 159 12.16 -13.14 5.54
CA PRO A 159 13.08 -14.10 4.98
C PRO A 159 12.31 -14.94 3.95
N THR A 160 12.54 -14.66 2.68
CA THR A 160 12.20 -15.59 1.62
C THR A 160 13.06 -16.80 1.89
N THR A 161 12.50 -17.84 2.51
CA THR A 161 13.16 -19.14 2.55
C THR A 161 13.49 -19.51 1.11
N PRO A 162 14.77 -19.69 0.75
CA PRO A 162 15.08 -20.21 -0.56
C PRO A 162 14.41 -21.58 -0.64
N TYR A 163 13.44 -21.73 -1.53
CA TYR A 163 12.97 -23.04 -1.91
C TYR A 163 14.12 -23.69 -2.69
N VAL A 164 14.81 -24.59 -2.02
CA VAL A 164 15.70 -25.57 -2.64
C VAL A 164 14.85 -26.63 -3.28
#